data_f4431152c0ff9d5427fb86476b91092d
#
_entry.id   f4431152c0ff9d5427fb86476b91092d
#
_cell.length_a   1.000
_cell.length_b   1.000
_cell.length_c   1.000
_cell.angle_alpha   90.00
_cell.angle_beta   90.00
_cell.angle_gamma   90.00
#
_symmetry.space_group_name_H-M   'P 1'
#
loop_
_entity.id
_entity.type
_entity.pdbx_description
1 polymer ?
#
loop_
_entity_poly.entity_id
_entity_poly.type
_entity_poly.pdbx_seq_one_letter_code
_entity_poly.pdbx_strand_id
1 'polypeptide(L)'
;MTSAIKPLRLGTRGSLLARTQSGQVAQALAKLQGLSTSDAVTEVIIRTEGDDSTVPLTESKTPGLFVNALRDALLAGEVDFIVHSFKDLPSAPVAGIALAAVPERQDLHDVLVSRDNLTLRQLPEGAVVGTSSPRRTAKLLFVRPDLVMKPIRGNIDTRIAKVRSGEYDATVLAAAGLNRIGRIEEAAEVLGLDVLLPAPAQGALAVECRADDSSTLELLSQLTHPASLVLAVAERAVLAGVAATCSTAIGAVAELDSRNLLTVHAELSHPVPGDNGIEFERFEISAPLSDAAGTSNSLSEAHQLGTYVATQLMGTELGKRVAAEIAAERGAVD
;
A
#
# COMPACT_ATOMS: atom_id res chain seq x y z
N MET A 1 39.76 20.49 -4.49
CA MET A 1 38.91 20.61 -3.28
C MET A 1 37.62 19.88 -3.60
N THR A 2 37.47 18.65 -3.13
CA THR A 2 36.21 17.89 -3.21
C THR A 2 35.19 18.66 -2.36
N SER A 3 34.21 19.27 -3.00
CA SER A 3 33.05 19.84 -2.30
C SER A 3 32.47 18.73 -1.43
N ALA A 4 32.40 18.92 -0.13
CA ALA A 4 31.76 17.98 0.77
C ALA A 4 30.31 17.83 0.29
N ILE A 5 29.93 16.63 -0.11
CA ILE A 5 28.56 16.30 -0.51
C ILE A 5 27.71 16.53 0.75
N LYS A 6 26.74 17.46 0.67
CA LYS A 6 25.81 17.68 1.78
C LYS A 6 24.84 16.50 1.84
N PRO A 7 24.67 15.84 3.01
CA PRO A 7 23.68 14.77 3.16
C PRO A 7 22.28 15.23 2.75
N LEU A 8 21.54 14.38 2.01
CA LEU A 8 20.13 14.64 1.71
C LEU A 8 19.28 14.47 2.97
N ARG A 9 18.31 15.35 3.15
CA ARG A 9 17.38 15.30 4.28
C ARG A 9 16.20 14.39 3.92
N LEU A 10 16.07 13.29 4.66
CA LEU A 10 15.01 12.29 4.50
C LEU A 10 13.90 12.53 5.52
N GLY A 11 12.73 12.94 5.07
CA GLY A 11 11.54 13.05 5.92
C GLY A 11 10.92 11.68 6.21
N THR A 12 10.66 11.36 7.48
CA THR A 12 10.01 10.12 7.87
C THR A 12 9.14 10.31 9.12
N ARG A 13 8.17 9.40 9.32
CA ARG A 13 7.37 9.35 10.55
C ARG A 13 8.15 8.67 11.67
N GLY A 14 7.76 8.93 12.92
CA GLY A 14 8.44 8.38 14.11
C GLY A 14 8.20 6.89 14.37
N SER A 15 7.25 6.22 13.68
CA SER A 15 6.97 4.80 13.92
C SER A 15 8.13 3.89 13.49
N LEU A 16 8.30 2.76 14.20
CA LEU A 16 9.36 1.78 13.90
C LEU A 16 9.33 1.37 12.42
N LEU A 17 8.17 1.01 11.89
CA LEU A 17 8.04 0.61 10.48
C LEU A 17 8.45 1.72 9.52
N ALA A 18 7.97 2.96 9.72
CA ALA A 18 8.32 4.08 8.83
C ALA A 18 9.83 4.35 8.84
N ARG A 19 10.45 4.38 10.01
CA ARG A 19 11.90 4.56 10.16
C ARG A 19 12.70 3.41 9.53
N THR A 20 12.22 2.16 9.68
CA THR A 20 12.86 1.00 9.03
C THR A 20 12.78 1.10 7.50
N GLN A 21 11.62 1.47 6.95
CA GLN A 21 11.45 1.68 5.50
C GLN A 21 12.35 2.79 4.96
N SER A 22 12.34 3.92 5.64
CA SER A 22 13.20 5.07 5.31
C SER A 22 14.68 4.73 5.42
N GLY A 23 15.07 4.00 6.48
CA GLY A 23 16.45 3.54 6.68
C GLY A 23 16.94 2.58 5.59
N GLN A 24 16.07 1.69 5.08
CA GLN A 24 16.43 0.81 3.94
C GLN A 24 16.74 1.63 2.68
N VAL A 25 15.95 2.66 2.38
CA VAL A 25 16.20 3.56 1.24
C VAL A 25 17.46 4.37 1.46
N ALA A 26 17.68 4.90 2.66
CA ALA A 26 18.89 5.64 3.02
C ALA A 26 20.16 4.78 2.88
N GLN A 27 20.12 3.53 3.31
CA GLN A 27 21.23 2.57 3.16
C GLN A 27 21.50 2.25 1.67
N ALA A 28 20.45 2.04 0.87
CA ALA A 28 20.59 1.79 -0.56
C ALA A 28 21.21 3.00 -1.28
N LEU A 29 20.77 4.21 -0.93
CA LEU A 29 21.33 5.45 -1.48
C LEU A 29 22.80 5.64 -1.09
N ALA A 30 23.16 5.42 0.17
CA ALA A 30 24.53 5.49 0.65
C ALA A 30 25.44 4.49 -0.10
N LYS A 31 24.98 3.26 -0.26
CA LYS A 31 25.69 2.23 -1.02
C LYS A 31 25.91 2.65 -2.49
N LEU A 32 24.90 3.23 -3.13
CA LEU A 32 24.98 3.74 -4.49
C LEU A 32 26.07 4.81 -4.65
N GLN A 33 26.19 5.69 -3.65
CA GLN A 33 27.15 6.79 -3.63
C GLN A 33 28.53 6.39 -3.09
N GLY A 34 28.70 5.17 -2.57
CA GLY A 34 29.94 4.74 -1.90
C GLY A 34 30.22 5.48 -0.60
N LEU A 35 29.18 5.94 0.11
CA LEU A 35 29.24 6.73 1.34
C LEU A 35 28.75 5.91 2.54
N SER A 36 29.05 6.39 3.75
CA SER A 36 28.31 5.94 4.94
C SER A 36 26.87 6.48 4.90
N THR A 37 25.94 5.82 5.61
CA THR A 37 24.54 6.27 5.64
C THR A 37 24.43 7.68 6.23
N SER A 38 25.21 8.01 7.26
CA SER A 38 25.23 9.34 7.88
C SER A 38 25.81 10.44 7.00
N ASP A 39 26.70 10.09 6.06
CA ASP A 39 27.27 11.04 5.11
C ASP A 39 26.35 11.27 3.89
N ALA A 40 25.52 10.26 3.56
CA ALA A 40 24.59 10.33 2.44
C ALA A 40 23.24 10.94 2.83
N VAL A 41 22.72 10.66 4.05
CA VAL A 41 21.34 10.97 4.45
C VAL A 41 21.27 11.44 5.90
N THR A 42 20.52 12.51 6.15
CA THR A 42 20.11 12.94 7.49
C THR A 42 18.61 12.69 7.67
N GLU A 43 18.22 11.89 8.66
CA GLU A 43 16.84 11.61 8.99
C GLU A 43 16.19 12.81 9.69
N VAL A 44 15.00 13.21 9.23
CA VAL A 44 14.16 14.26 9.83
C VAL A 44 12.82 13.66 10.20
N ILE A 45 12.50 13.60 11.48
CA ILE A 45 11.24 13.07 11.98
C ILE A 45 10.14 14.13 11.83
N ILE A 46 9.13 13.82 11.02
CA ILE A 46 7.94 14.65 10.82
C ILE A 46 6.79 14.05 11.61
N ARG A 47 6.20 14.84 12.52
CA ARG A 47 4.99 14.44 13.25
C ARG A 47 3.78 14.60 12.32
N THR A 48 2.90 13.61 12.32
CA THR A 48 1.67 13.65 11.53
C THR A 48 0.46 13.63 12.46
N GLU A 49 -0.62 14.31 12.09
CA GLU A 49 -1.90 14.26 12.84
C GLU A 49 -2.43 12.83 12.98
N GLY A 50 -2.10 11.95 12.04
CA GLY A 50 -2.46 10.54 12.09
C GLY A 50 -1.75 9.74 13.18
N ASP A 51 -0.59 10.20 13.68
CA ASP A 51 0.12 9.56 14.78
C ASP A 51 -0.53 9.86 16.14
N ASP A 52 -1.22 11.00 16.27
CA ASP A 52 -1.89 11.46 17.50
C ASP A 52 -3.41 11.20 17.47
N SER A 53 -3.99 10.85 16.32
CA SER A 53 -5.45 10.70 16.15
C SER A 53 -5.97 9.37 16.67
N THR A 54 -7.00 9.43 17.53
CA THR A 54 -7.79 8.29 18.00
C THR A 54 -9.06 8.03 17.16
N VAL A 55 -9.39 8.93 16.23
CA VAL A 55 -10.61 8.87 15.39
C VAL A 55 -10.50 7.76 14.32
N PRO A 56 -11.52 6.93 14.05
CA PRO A 56 -11.51 5.90 13.00
C PRO A 56 -11.13 6.45 11.61
N LEU A 57 -10.29 5.72 10.83
CA LEU A 57 -9.89 6.14 9.47
C LEU A 57 -11.10 6.33 8.54
N THR A 58 -12.14 5.53 8.74
CA THR A 58 -13.43 5.64 8.04
C THR A 58 -14.21 6.90 8.40
N GLU A 59 -13.93 7.51 9.55
CA GLU A 59 -14.53 8.76 10.01
C GLU A 59 -13.61 9.96 9.82
N SER A 60 -12.35 9.74 9.40
CA SER A 60 -11.42 10.81 9.08
C SER A 60 -11.82 11.42 7.73
N LYS A 61 -12.24 12.68 7.75
CA LYS A 61 -12.62 13.45 6.54
C LYS A 61 -11.43 13.84 5.67
N THR A 62 -10.19 13.61 6.12
CA THR A 62 -8.98 14.03 5.39
C THR A 62 -8.28 12.82 4.78
N PRO A 63 -8.38 12.58 3.45
CA PRO A 63 -7.57 11.57 2.78
C PRO A 63 -6.07 11.86 2.94
N GLY A 64 -5.25 10.82 3.14
CA GLY A 64 -3.80 10.99 3.19
C GLY A 64 -3.24 11.56 4.50
N LEU A 65 -3.95 11.42 5.62
CA LEU A 65 -3.56 11.96 6.94
C LEU A 65 -2.10 11.68 7.34
N PHE A 66 -1.54 10.56 6.91
CA PHE A 66 -0.14 10.16 7.15
C PHE A 66 0.83 10.63 6.07
N VAL A 67 0.32 11.10 4.94
CA VAL A 67 1.10 11.46 3.74
C VAL A 67 1.25 12.98 3.65
N ASN A 68 0.19 13.72 3.96
CA ASN A 68 0.12 15.16 3.73
C ASN A 68 1.23 15.92 4.47
N ALA A 69 1.41 15.70 5.77
CA ALA A 69 2.46 16.39 6.54
C ALA A 69 3.88 16.16 6.00
N LEU A 70 4.18 14.95 5.49
CA LEU A 70 5.46 14.67 4.85
C LEU A 70 5.61 15.40 3.52
N ARG A 71 4.54 15.45 2.71
CA ARG A 71 4.51 16.17 1.44
C ARG A 71 4.58 17.69 1.64
N ASP A 72 3.93 18.23 2.67
CA ASP A 72 4.01 19.64 3.02
C ASP A 72 5.45 20.03 3.40
N ALA A 73 6.12 19.24 4.24
CA ALA A 73 7.52 19.44 4.59
C ALA A 73 8.45 19.32 3.36
N LEU A 74 8.13 18.41 2.42
CA LEU A 74 8.87 18.26 1.17
C LEU A 74 8.72 19.51 0.28
N LEU A 75 7.50 20.00 0.09
CA LEU A 75 7.20 21.20 -0.71
C LEU A 75 7.74 22.48 -0.06
N ALA A 76 7.77 22.54 1.28
CA ALA A 76 8.39 23.64 2.03
C ALA A 76 9.93 23.62 1.96
N GLY A 77 10.53 22.57 1.40
CA GLY A 77 11.99 22.42 1.32
C GLY A 77 12.65 22.12 2.68
N GLU A 78 11.89 21.65 3.67
CA GLU A 78 12.42 21.20 4.96
C GLU A 78 13.16 19.87 4.82
N VAL A 79 12.70 19.02 3.89
CA VAL A 79 13.31 17.74 3.53
C VAL A 79 13.50 17.67 2.00
N ASP A 80 14.38 16.77 1.53
CA ASP A 80 14.73 16.65 0.13
C ASP A 80 14.00 15.47 -0.54
N PHE A 81 13.70 14.42 0.26
CA PHE A 81 12.88 13.30 -0.18
C PHE A 81 12.16 12.65 1.00
N ILE A 82 11.13 11.86 0.68
CA ILE A 82 10.29 11.15 1.64
C ILE A 82 10.03 9.72 1.16
N VAL A 83 9.73 8.82 2.10
CA VAL A 83 9.46 7.40 1.80
C VAL A 83 8.10 6.99 2.39
N HIS A 84 7.31 6.31 1.57
CA HIS A 84 6.00 5.78 1.95
C HIS A 84 5.87 4.30 1.62
N SER A 85 5.01 3.59 2.35
CA SER A 85 4.40 2.38 1.80
C SER A 85 3.54 2.79 0.61
N PHE A 86 3.80 2.26 -0.58
CA PHE A 86 3.18 2.77 -1.82
C PHE A 86 1.65 2.62 -1.81
N LYS A 87 1.13 1.57 -1.16
CA LYS A 87 -0.31 1.34 -1.01
C LYS A 87 -1.06 2.44 -0.23
N ASP A 88 -0.33 3.22 0.60
CA ASP A 88 -0.92 4.26 1.45
C ASP A 88 -1.00 5.62 0.75
N LEU A 89 -0.35 5.74 -0.43
CA LEU A 89 -0.42 6.96 -1.24
C LEU A 89 -1.77 7.07 -1.96
N PRO A 90 -2.41 8.24 -1.96
CA PRO A 90 -3.54 8.52 -2.83
C PRO A 90 -3.21 8.24 -4.31
N SER A 91 -4.22 7.87 -5.12
CA SER A 91 -4.01 7.61 -6.55
C SER A 91 -3.78 8.88 -7.37
N ALA A 92 -4.34 10.01 -6.92
CA ALA A 92 -4.18 11.30 -7.59
C ALA A 92 -2.75 11.84 -7.43
N PRO A 93 -2.12 12.34 -8.51
CA PRO A 93 -0.84 13.02 -8.43
C PRO A 93 -0.95 14.34 -7.66
N VAL A 94 0.15 14.78 -7.05
CA VAL A 94 0.24 16.06 -6.36
C VAL A 94 1.20 16.98 -7.11
N ALA A 95 0.74 18.19 -7.42
CA ALA A 95 1.57 19.18 -8.10
C ALA A 95 2.86 19.48 -7.31
N GLY A 96 3.99 19.56 -8.00
CA GLY A 96 5.29 19.83 -7.40
C GLY A 96 5.99 18.62 -6.76
N ILE A 97 5.37 17.43 -6.76
CA ILE A 97 5.95 16.19 -6.24
C ILE A 97 6.11 15.17 -7.37
N ALA A 98 7.27 14.52 -7.41
CA ALA A 98 7.57 13.42 -8.32
C ALA A 98 7.78 12.11 -7.56
N LEU A 99 7.27 11.00 -8.10
CA LEU A 99 7.66 9.65 -7.71
C LEU A 99 9.07 9.40 -8.27
N ALA A 100 10.07 9.52 -7.42
CA ALA A 100 11.48 9.42 -7.83
C ALA A 100 11.96 7.98 -7.96
N ALA A 101 11.50 7.07 -7.07
CA ALA A 101 11.89 5.66 -7.14
C ALA A 101 10.83 4.73 -6.56
N VAL A 102 10.83 3.50 -7.11
CA VAL A 102 10.17 2.33 -6.54
C VAL A 102 11.22 1.23 -6.39
N PRO A 103 11.81 1.07 -5.19
CA PRO A 103 12.76 -0.02 -4.92
C PRO A 103 12.14 -1.40 -5.08
N GLU A 104 12.98 -2.44 -5.01
CA GLU A 104 12.53 -3.83 -5.10
C GLU A 104 11.41 -4.12 -4.09
N ARG A 105 10.30 -4.68 -4.61
CA ARG A 105 9.12 -4.99 -3.84
C ARG A 105 9.37 -6.13 -2.88
N GLN A 106 8.92 -5.99 -1.65
CA GLN A 106 8.86 -7.03 -0.66
C GLN A 106 7.59 -7.90 -0.82
N ASP A 107 7.47 -8.96 -0.01
CA ASP A 107 6.32 -9.86 0.01
C ASP A 107 4.99 -9.08 0.03
N LEU A 108 4.13 -9.39 -0.93
CA LEU A 108 2.86 -8.70 -1.15
C LEU A 108 1.69 -9.29 -0.36
N HIS A 109 1.86 -10.48 0.25
CA HIS A 109 0.76 -11.17 0.92
C HIS A 109 0.28 -10.44 2.18
N ASP A 110 -0.97 -10.72 2.52
CA ASP A 110 -1.48 -10.48 3.86
C ASP A 110 -1.19 -11.71 4.74
N VAL A 111 -1.01 -11.50 6.02
CA VAL A 111 -0.78 -12.56 7.00
C VAL A 111 -1.75 -12.44 8.16
N LEU A 112 -2.18 -13.57 8.68
CA LEU A 112 -2.96 -13.66 9.90
C LEU A 112 -2.00 -13.71 11.10
N VAL A 113 -2.20 -12.82 12.06
CA VAL A 113 -1.59 -12.89 13.39
C VAL A 113 -2.71 -13.22 14.36
N SER A 114 -2.64 -14.38 15.01
CA SER A 114 -3.70 -14.88 15.88
C SER A 114 -3.17 -15.25 17.26
N ARG A 115 -4.05 -15.24 18.24
CA ARG A 115 -3.77 -15.85 19.55
C ARG A 115 -3.59 -17.36 19.35
N ASP A 116 -2.66 -17.93 20.10
CA ASP A 116 -2.34 -19.37 20.08
C ASP A 116 -1.87 -19.90 18.71
N ASN A 117 -1.44 -18.99 17.82
CA ASN A 117 -0.89 -19.32 16.50
C ASN A 117 -1.86 -20.15 15.62
N LEU A 118 -3.16 -19.86 15.71
CA LEU A 118 -4.21 -20.54 14.95
C LEU A 118 -4.28 -20.00 13.51
N THR A 119 -4.46 -20.89 12.54
CA THR A 119 -4.77 -20.50 11.15
C THR A 119 -6.21 -19.97 11.04
N LEU A 120 -6.54 -19.31 9.92
CA LEU A 120 -7.88 -18.78 9.65
C LEU A 120 -8.97 -19.87 9.78
N ARG A 121 -8.66 -21.08 9.33
CA ARG A 121 -9.58 -22.25 9.44
C ARG A 121 -9.73 -22.73 10.88
N GLN A 122 -8.69 -22.60 11.71
CA GLN A 122 -8.68 -23.06 13.11
C GLN A 122 -9.26 -22.06 14.10
N LEU A 123 -9.47 -20.79 13.68
CA LEU A 123 -10.13 -19.82 14.54
C LEU A 123 -11.51 -20.33 14.99
N PRO A 124 -11.88 -20.19 16.29
CA PRO A 124 -13.19 -20.60 16.78
C PRO A 124 -14.32 -19.88 16.05
N GLU A 125 -15.51 -20.47 16.08
CA GLU A 125 -16.73 -19.83 15.60
C GLU A 125 -16.99 -18.53 16.37
N GLY A 126 -17.33 -17.44 15.66
CA GLY A 126 -17.52 -16.12 16.25
C GLY A 126 -16.22 -15.42 16.67
N ALA A 127 -15.05 -15.90 16.28
CA ALA A 127 -13.77 -15.25 16.61
C ALA A 127 -13.74 -13.80 16.17
N VAL A 128 -13.20 -12.93 17.04
CA VAL A 128 -13.09 -11.49 16.80
C VAL A 128 -11.82 -11.18 16.05
N VAL A 129 -11.94 -10.72 14.80
CA VAL A 129 -10.82 -10.36 13.95
C VAL A 129 -10.73 -8.84 13.78
N GLY A 130 -9.58 -8.29 14.16
CA GLY A 130 -9.29 -6.86 14.09
C GLY A 130 -8.81 -6.42 12.70
N THR A 131 -9.58 -5.61 11.98
CA THR A 131 -9.14 -4.91 10.76
C THR A 131 -10.01 -3.67 10.52
N SER A 132 -9.39 -2.61 9.96
CA SER A 132 -10.11 -1.42 9.46
C SER A 132 -10.07 -1.36 7.93
N SER A 133 -9.68 -2.45 7.25
CA SER A 133 -9.62 -2.53 5.79
C SER A 133 -10.91 -3.14 5.25
N PRO A 134 -11.71 -2.41 4.44
CA PRO A 134 -12.91 -2.96 3.80
C PRO A 134 -12.61 -4.22 2.98
N ARG A 135 -11.49 -4.22 2.23
CA ARG A 135 -11.02 -5.36 1.44
C ARG A 135 -10.84 -6.62 2.30
N ARG A 136 -10.13 -6.48 3.43
CA ARG A 136 -9.90 -7.60 4.36
C ARG A 136 -11.20 -8.07 5.00
N THR A 137 -12.02 -7.13 5.45
CA THR A 137 -13.33 -7.44 6.05
C THR A 137 -14.19 -8.24 5.08
N ALA A 138 -14.37 -7.76 3.86
CA ALA A 138 -15.21 -8.42 2.87
C ALA A 138 -14.74 -9.86 2.57
N LYS A 139 -13.45 -10.05 2.30
CA LYS A 139 -12.92 -11.38 1.96
C LYS A 139 -12.92 -12.36 3.12
N LEU A 140 -12.61 -11.90 4.33
CA LEU A 140 -12.66 -12.77 5.50
C LEU A 140 -14.09 -13.22 5.81
N LEU A 141 -15.07 -12.32 5.71
CA LEU A 141 -16.47 -12.67 5.87
C LEU A 141 -17.02 -13.57 4.74
N PHE A 142 -16.49 -13.42 3.52
CA PHE A 142 -16.82 -14.33 2.43
C PHE A 142 -16.34 -15.76 2.68
N VAL A 143 -15.11 -15.93 3.20
CA VAL A 143 -14.51 -17.25 3.49
C VAL A 143 -15.01 -17.83 4.81
N ARG A 144 -15.23 -16.99 5.82
CA ARG A 144 -15.65 -17.32 7.19
C ARG A 144 -16.75 -16.36 7.66
N PRO A 145 -17.99 -16.57 7.23
CA PRO A 145 -19.12 -15.67 7.53
C PRO A 145 -19.49 -15.62 9.04
N ASP A 146 -18.97 -16.58 9.81
CA ASP A 146 -19.14 -16.66 11.26
C ASP A 146 -18.24 -15.67 12.04
N LEU A 147 -17.20 -15.10 11.42
CA LEU A 147 -16.27 -14.20 12.10
C LEU A 147 -16.92 -12.86 12.49
N VAL A 148 -16.46 -12.31 13.61
CA VAL A 148 -16.86 -10.99 14.08
C VAL A 148 -15.77 -9.97 13.73
N MET A 149 -16.03 -9.14 12.72
CA MET A 149 -15.07 -8.13 12.29
C MET A 149 -15.17 -6.89 13.16
N LYS A 150 -14.06 -6.42 13.72
CA LYS A 150 -13.99 -5.18 14.51
C LYS A 150 -12.87 -4.28 14.01
N PRO A 151 -13.07 -2.94 13.99
CA PRO A 151 -12.01 -2.01 13.63
C PRO A 151 -10.87 -2.10 14.65
N ILE A 152 -9.62 -2.13 14.16
CA ILE A 152 -8.41 -2.11 14.97
C ILE A 152 -7.50 -0.97 14.54
N ARG A 153 -6.94 -0.24 15.47
CA ARG A 153 -6.02 0.87 15.27
C ARG A 153 -4.69 0.66 15.94
N GLY A 154 -3.74 1.50 15.56
CA GLY A 154 -2.37 1.50 16.04
C GLY A 154 -1.39 0.97 14.98
N ASN A 155 -0.10 1.07 15.30
CA ASN A 155 0.96 0.48 14.52
C ASN A 155 0.96 -1.07 14.66
N ILE A 156 1.91 -1.74 14.02
CA ILE A 156 2.03 -3.21 14.06
C ILE A 156 2.13 -3.70 15.50
N ASP A 157 3.00 -3.10 16.32
CA ASP A 157 3.24 -3.50 17.72
C ASP A 157 1.96 -3.42 18.55
N THR A 158 1.23 -2.31 18.42
CA THR A 158 -0.04 -2.10 19.13
C THR A 158 -1.08 -3.16 18.74
N ARG A 159 -1.20 -3.48 17.42
CA ARG A 159 -2.18 -4.47 16.95
C ARG A 159 -1.83 -5.87 17.43
N ILE A 160 -0.56 -6.26 17.40
CA ILE A 160 -0.10 -7.56 17.93
C ILE A 160 -0.34 -7.62 19.45
N ALA A 161 -0.05 -6.55 20.18
CA ALA A 161 -0.30 -6.49 21.62
C ALA A 161 -1.79 -6.68 21.96
N LYS A 162 -2.70 -6.12 21.17
CA LYS A 162 -4.15 -6.31 21.33
C LYS A 162 -4.61 -7.75 21.09
N VAL A 163 -4.00 -8.45 20.14
CA VAL A 163 -4.24 -9.89 19.95
C VAL A 163 -3.71 -10.69 21.13
N ARG A 164 -2.48 -10.43 21.57
CA ARG A 164 -1.85 -11.10 22.71
C ARG A 164 -2.60 -10.89 24.03
N SER A 165 -3.21 -9.71 24.22
CA SER A 165 -4.02 -9.39 25.41
C SER A 165 -5.39 -10.05 25.40
N GLY A 166 -5.85 -10.63 24.26
CA GLY A 166 -7.17 -11.20 24.09
C GLY A 166 -8.28 -10.20 23.81
N GLU A 167 -7.94 -8.93 23.51
CA GLU A 167 -8.93 -7.94 23.01
C GLU A 167 -9.47 -8.35 21.64
N TYR A 168 -8.65 -9.03 20.84
CA TYR A 168 -8.97 -9.66 19.56
C TYR A 168 -8.43 -11.09 19.54
N ASP A 169 -9.09 -11.99 18.83
CA ASP A 169 -8.58 -13.35 18.59
C ASP A 169 -7.52 -13.36 17.49
N ALA A 170 -7.66 -12.47 16.50
CA ALA A 170 -6.70 -12.32 15.42
C ALA A 170 -6.71 -10.89 14.82
N THR A 171 -5.68 -10.60 14.03
CA THR A 171 -5.61 -9.42 13.15
C THR A 171 -4.93 -9.80 11.84
N VAL A 172 -5.16 -9.00 10.78
CA VAL A 172 -4.50 -9.19 9.48
C VAL A 172 -3.54 -8.05 9.22
N LEU A 173 -2.29 -8.40 8.93
CA LEU A 173 -1.20 -7.47 8.64
C LEU A 173 -0.62 -7.76 7.25
N ALA A 174 0.14 -6.82 6.67
CA ALA A 174 0.92 -7.08 5.47
C ALA A 174 2.25 -7.75 5.83
N ALA A 175 2.60 -8.85 5.17
CA ALA A 175 3.84 -9.59 5.36
C ALA A 175 5.07 -8.67 5.26
N ALA A 176 5.12 -7.79 4.24
CA ALA A 176 6.20 -6.82 4.09
C ALA A 176 6.42 -5.94 5.33
N GLY A 177 5.36 -5.59 6.06
CA GLY A 177 5.49 -4.82 7.29
C GLY A 177 6.20 -5.59 8.39
N LEU A 178 5.80 -6.85 8.61
CA LEU A 178 6.44 -7.73 9.60
C LEU A 178 7.88 -8.09 9.20
N ASN A 179 8.12 -8.42 7.93
CA ASN A 179 9.46 -8.71 7.41
C ASN A 179 10.43 -7.55 7.67
N ARG A 180 10.01 -6.31 7.40
CA ARG A 180 10.85 -5.12 7.57
C ARG A 180 11.27 -4.88 9.01
N ILE A 181 10.42 -5.19 9.97
CA ILE A 181 10.74 -5.04 11.40
C ILE A 181 11.24 -6.34 12.05
N GLY A 182 11.52 -7.39 11.25
CA GLY A 182 12.06 -8.67 11.72
C GLY A 182 11.10 -9.47 12.60
N ARG A 183 9.78 -9.40 12.31
CA ARG A 183 8.73 -10.04 13.13
C ARG A 183 7.80 -10.95 12.32
N ILE A 184 8.26 -11.50 11.21
CA ILE A 184 7.44 -12.39 10.37
C ILE A 184 7.00 -13.66 11.09
N GLU A 185 7.74 -14.08 12.10
CA GLU A 185 7.42 -15.20 12.97
C GLU A 185 6.15 -15.02 13.82
N GLU A 186 5.63 -13.81 13.90
CA GLU A 186 4.32 -13.51 14.52
C GLU A 186 3.14 -13.94 13.64
N ALA A 187 3.40 -14.23 12.36
CA ALA A 187 2.37 -14.68 11.44
C ALA A 187 2.05 -16.16 11.69
N ALA A 188 0.80 -16.43 12.06
CA ALA A 188 0.26 -17.78 12.16
C ALA A 188 0.02 -18.41 10.78
N GLU A 189 -0.30 -17.57 9.79
CA GLU A 189 -0.61 -18.01 8.42
C GLU A 189 -0.33 -16.90 7.41
N VAL A 190 0.24 -17.29 6.27
CA VAL A 190 0.28 -16.44 5.07
C VAL A 190 -0.99 -16.70 4.27
N LEU A 191 -1.80 -15.66 4.06
CA LEU A 191 -3.04 -15.79 3.30
C LEU A 191 -2.73 -15.79 1.80
N GLY A 192 -3.09 -16.87 1.11
CA GLY A 192 -2.88 -17.02 -0.31
C GLY A 192 -3.68 -16.00 -1.14
N LEU A 193 -3.26 -15.76 -2.38
CA LEU A 193 -3.92 -14.82 -3.30
C LEU A 193 -5.33 -15.30 -3.74
N ASP A 194 -5.59 -16.59 -3.62
CA ASP A 194 -6.92 -17.19 -3.78
C ASP A 194 -7.88 -16.80 -2.64
N VAL A 195 -7.34 -16.63 -1.43
CA VAL A 195 -8.08 -16.19 -0.24
C VAL A 195 -8.23 -14.67 -0.23
N LEU A 196 -7.15 -13.93 -0.46
CA LEU A 196 -7.14 -12.48 -0.26
C LEU A 196 -6.14 -11.78 -1.20
N LEU A 197 -6.63 -11.15 -2.27
CA LEU A 197 -5.78 -10.29 -3.09
C LEU A 197 -5.28 -9.09 -2.27
N PRO A 198 -3.99 -8.70 -2.42
CA PRO A 198 -3.40 -7.60 -1.66
C PRO A 198 -4.01 -6.24 -2.01
N ALA A 199 -3.74 -5.23 -1.19
CA ALA A 199 -3.97 -3.86 -1.59
C ALA A 199 -3.04 -3.49 -2.77
N PRO A 200 -3.50 -2.67 -3.75
CA PRO A 200 -2.66 -2.25 -4.87
C PRO A 200 -1.34 -1.65 -4.39
N ALA A 201 -0.23 -2.12 -4.94
CA ALA A 201 1.16 -1.79 -4.57
C ALA A 201 1.56 -2.20 -3.13
N GLN A 202 0.87 -3.15 -2.49
CA GLN A 202 1.30 -3.69 -1.20
C GLN A 202 2.68 -4.34 -1.32
N GLY A 203 3.56 -4.10 -0.34
CA GLY A 203 4.95 -4.56 -0.34
C GLY A 203 5.93 -3.58 -1.00
N ALA A 204 5.50 -2.74 -1.93
CA ALA A 204 6.33 -1.72 -2.55
C ALA A 204 6.51 -0.48 -1.67
N LEU A 205 7.65 0.20 -1.82
CA LEU A 205 7.90 1.54 -1.30
C LEU A 205 7.79 2.55 -2.44
N ALA A 206 7.34 3.76 -2.12
CA ALA A 206 7.38 4.92 -2.98
C ALA A 206 8.33 5.95 -2.38
N VAL A 207 9.31 6.38 -3.15
CA VAL A 207 10.23 7.47 -2.81
C VAL A 207 9.80 8.70 -3.60
N GLU A 208 9.44 9.77 -2.89
CA GLU A 208 9.01 11.02 -3.51
C GLU A 208 10.04 12.14 -3.25
N CYS A 209 10.26 13.00 -4.23
CA CYS A 209 11.01 14.24 -4.09
C CYS A 209 10.28 15.40 -4.79
N ARG A 210 10.79 16.63 -4.68
CA ARG A 210 10.25 17.75 -5.45
C ARG A 210 10.46 17.52 -6.95
N ALA A 211 9.47 17.87 -7.76
CA ALA A 211 9.52 17.68 -9.21
C ALA A 211 10.54 18.62 -9.91
N ASP A 212 10.86 19.75 -9.29
CA ASP A 212 11.83 20.75 -9.78
C ASP A 212 13.27 20.47 -9.31
N ASP A 213 13.48 19.53 -8.39
CA ASP A 213 14.81 19.11 -7.93
C ASP A 213 15.35 17.97 -8.82
N SER A 214 15.80 18.32 -10.01
CA SER A 214 16.29 17.35 -11.00
C SER A 214 17.47 16.54 -10.51
N SER A 215 18.34 17.12 -9.67
CA SER A 215 19.52 16.44 -9.14
C SER A 215 19.14 15.33 -8.17
N THR A 216 18.23 15.60 -7.26
CA THR A 216 17.70 14.61 -6.30
C THR A 216 16.88 13.55 -7.03
N LEU A 217 16.06 13.95 -8.01
CA LEU A 217 15.27 13.03 -8.83
C LEU A 217 16.16 12.04 -9.60
N GLU A 218 17.19 12.52 -10.30
CA GLU A 218 18.14 11.69 -11.06
C GLU A 218 18.88 10.70 -10.13
N LEU A 219 19.34 11.16 -8.98
CA LEU A 219 20.05 10.33 -8.02
C LEU A 219 19.14 9.22 -7.45
N LEU A 220 17.93 9.59 -6.98
CA LEU A 220 16.98 8.64 -6.39
C LEU A 220 16.45 7.64 -7.43
N SER A 221 16.28 8.05 -8.70
CA SER A 221 15.76 7.18 -9.77
C SER A 221 16.59 5.90 -9.96
N GLN A 222 17.87 5.95 -9.64
CA GLN A 222 18.79 4.80 -9.70
C GLN A 222 18.45 3.70 -8.68
N LEU A 223 17.62 4.00 -7.69
CA LEU A 223 17.11 3.01 -6.71
C LEU A 223 15.89 2.24 -7.23
N THR A 224 15.37 2.61 -8.41
CA THR A 224 14.19 1.96 -8.96
C THR A 224 14.51 0.55 -9.43
N HIS A 225 13.68 -0.40 -8.99
CA HIS A 225 13.64 -1.76 -9.53
C HIS A 225 12.61 -1.80 -10.67
N PRO A 226 13.03 -2.00 -11.93
CA PRO A 226 12.16 -1.85 -13.10
C PRO A 226 10.88 -2.69 -13.05
N ALA A 227 10.97 -3.99 -12.70
CA ALA A 227 9.81 -4.85 -12.61
C ALA A 227 8.85 -4.39 -11.50
N SER A 228 9.37 -4.02 -10.31
CA SER A 228 8.51 -3.52 -9.20
C SER A 228 7.76 -2.25 -9.58
N LEU A 229 8.37 -1.36 -10.37
CA LEU A 229 7.71 -0.15 -10.85
C LEU A 229 6.57 -0.49 -11.83
N VAL A 230 6.82 -1.37 -12.81
CA VAL A 230 5.81 -1.82 -13.79
C VAL A 230 4.60 -2.44 -13.07
N LEU A 231 4.85 -3.36 -12.13
CA LEU A 231 3.79 -4.01 -11.36
C LEU A 231 2.97 -2.99 -10.54
N ALA A 232 3.66 -2.08 -9.84
CA ALA A 232 2.99 -1.06 -9.05
C ALA A 232 2.17 -0.09 -9.92
N VAL A 233 2.66 0.28 -11.11
CA VAL A 233 1.93 1.14 -12.06
C VAL A 233 0.64 0.46 -12.52
N ALA A 234 0.68 -0.83 -12.89
CA ALA A 234 -0.51 -1.58 -13.30
C ALA A 234 -1.55 -1.64 -12.18
N GLU A 235 -1.14 -2.03 -10.96
CA GLU A 235 -2.02 -2.14 -9.81
C GLU A 235 -2.62 -0.78 -9.39
N ARG A 236 -1.83 0.28 -9.42
CA ARG A 236 -2.30 1.62 -9.10
C ARG A 236 -3.21 2.20 -10.16
N ALA A 237 -3.06 1.80 -11.42
CA ALA A 237 -4.00 2.15 -12.48
C ALA A 237 -5.38 1.51 -12.23
N VAL A 238 -5.43 0.27 -11.69
CA VAL A 238 -6.69 -0.33 -11.23
C VAL A 238 -7.33 0.54 -10.14
N LEU A 239 -6.56 0.91 -9.10
CA LEU A 239 -7.05 1.73 -7.99
C LEU A 239 -7.61 3.08 -8.47
N ALA A 240 -6.89 3.74 -9.39
CA ALA A 240 -7.28 5.03 -9.95
C ALA A 240 -8.56 4.91 -10.82
N GLY A 241 -8.64 3.88 -11.66
CA GLY A 241 -9.78 3.65 -12.55
C GLY A 241 -11.07 3.27 -11.82
N VAL A 242 -10.98 2.61 -10.66
CA VAL A 242 -12.11 2.36 -9.76
C VAL A 242 -12.49 3.64 -9.00
N ALA A 243 -11.65 4.67 -9.03
CA ALA A 243 -11.80 5.90 -8.24
C ALA A 243 -11.99 5.63 -6.73
N ALA A 244 -11.35 4.58 -6.23
CA ALA A 244 -11.54 4.03 -4.89
C ALA A 244 -11.37 5.08 -3.77
N THR A 245 -12.23 4.97 -2.76
CA THR A 245 -12.15 5.69 -1.49
C THR A 245 -11.60 4.78 -0.38
N CYS A 246 -11.49 5.30 0.84
CA CYS A 246 -11.08 4.49 1.99
C CYS A 246 -12.08 3.38 2.35
N SER A 247 -13.33 3.49 1.89
CA SER A 247 -14.41 2.49 2.10
C SER A 247 -14.47 1.43 1.01
N THR A 248 -13.81 1.64 -0.15
CA THR A 248 -13.85 0.73 -1.30
C THR A 248 -13.04 -0.54 -1.05
N ALA A 249 -13.69 -1.71 -1.15
CA ALA A 249 -13.04 -3.01 -0.97
C ALA A 249 -12.43 -3.52 -2.28
N ILE A 250 -11.28 -2.95 -2.69
CA ILE A 250 -10.53 -3.32 -3.90
C ILE A 250 -9.22 -4.01 -3.55
N GLY A 251 -8.96 -5.16 -4.17
CA GLY A 251 -7.67 -5.84 -4.20
C GLY A 251 -7.12 -5.86 -5.62
N ALA A 252 -5.81 -5.72 -5.78
CA ALA A 252 -5.17 -5.93 -7.07
C ALA A 252 -3.73 -6.42 -6.90
N VAL A 253 -3.32 -7.29 -7.82
CA VAL A 253 -1.95 -7.78 -7.95
C VAL A 253 -1.58 -7.88 -9.42
N ALA A 254 -0.36 -7.50 -9.74
CA ALA A 254 0.22 -7.69 -11.06
C ALA A 254 1.41 -8.64 -10.97
N GLU A 255 1.61 -9.46 -12.00
CA GLU A 255 2.71 -10.41 -12.13
C GLU A 255 3.36 -10.25 -13.50
N LEU A 256 4.68 -10.34 -13.57
CA LEU A 256 5.45 -10.27 -14.81
C LEU A 256 6.28 -11.55 -14.93
N ASP A 257 6.02 -12.32 -15.98
CA ASP A 257 6.77 -13.56 -16.22
C ASP A 257 8.10 -13.29 -16.99
N SER A 258 8.91 -14.33 -17.11
CA SER A 258 10.21 -14.26 -17.82
C SER A 258 10.08 -13.99 -19.34
N ARG A 259 8.88 -14.03 -19.91
CA ARG A 259 8.60 -13.73 -21.32
C ARG A 259 8.00 -12.33 -21.50
N ASN A 260 8.10 -11.47 -20.46
CA ASN A 260 7.48 -10.14 -20.42
C ASN A 260 5.94 -10.18 -20.56
N LEU A 261 5.29 -11.27 -20.16
CA LEU A 261 3.82 -11.30 -20.08
C LEU A 261 3.40 -10.68 -18.74
N LEU A 262 2.74 -9.54 -18.81
CA LEU A 262 2.16 -8.86 -17.65
C LEU A 262 0.73 -9.37 -17.45
N THR A 263 0.46 -9.94 -16.27
CA THR A 263 -0.88 -10.36 -15.84
C THR A 263 -1.35 -9.45 -14.72
N VAL A 264 -2.57 -8.93 -14.81
CA VAL A 264 -3.20 -8.11 -13.78
C VAL A 264 -4.46 -8.81 -13.28
N HIS A 265 -4.52 -9.08 -11.99
CA HIS A 265 -5.69 -9.58 -11.29
C HIS A 265 -6.25 -8.48 -10.41
N ALA A 266 -7.56 -8.27 -10.44
CA ALA A 266 -8.23 -7.37 -9.52
C ALA A 266 -9.56 -7.93 -9.06
N GLU A 267 -9.96 -7.57 -7.85
CA GLU A 267 -11.20 -8.00 -7.23
C GLU A 267 -11.86 -6.83 -6.51
N LEU A 268 -13.10 -6.57 -6.86
CA LEU A 268 -13.99 -5.65 -6.18
C LEU A 268 -14.97 -6.44 -5.35
N SER A 269 -15.12 -6.09 -4.07
CA SER A 269 -16.03 -6.76 -3.13
C SER A 269 -17.01 -5.76 -2.52
N HIS A 270 -18.21 -6.22 -2.19
CA HIS A 270 -19.24 -5.38 -1.60
C HIS A 270 -20.23 -6.22 -0.77
N PRO A 271 -20.82 -5.68 0.32
CA PRO A 271 -21.94 -6.32 1.00
C PRO A 271 -23.15 -6.49 0.07
N VAL A 272 -23.83 -7.62 0.15
CA VAL A 272 -25.07 -7.87 -0.58
C VAL A 272 -26.20 -7.03 0.03
N PRO A 273 -26.91 -6.20 -0.76
CA PRO A 273 -28.01 -5.40 -0.23
C PRO A 273 -29.12 -6.25 0.40
N GLY A 274 -29.40 -6.01 1.67
CA GLY A 274 -30.46 -6.72 2.42
C GLY A 274 -30.09 -8.13 2.90
N ASP A 275 -28.85 -8.52 2.77
CA ASP A 275 -28.30 -9.81 3.24
C ASP A 275 -26.99 -9.59 4.00
N ASN A 276 -26.57 -10.57 4.79
CA ASN A 276 -25.27 -10.57 5.47
C ASN A 276 -24.14 -11.11 4.60
N GLY A 277 -24.43 -11.44 3.32
CA GLY A 277 -23.47 -11.96 2.37
C GLY A 277 -22.54 -10.91 1.79
N ILE A 278 -21.45 -11.38 1.21
CA ILE A 278 -20.50 -10.58 0.44
C ILE A 278 -20.54 -11.07 -1.01
N GLU A 279 -20.72 -10.17 -1.94
CA GLU A 279 -20.52 -10.42 -3.36
C GLU A 279 -19.17 -9.87 -3.81
N PHE A 280 -18.62 -10.45 -4.85
CA PHE A 280 -17.39 -9.94 -5.46
C PHE A 280 -17.38 -10.19 -6.98
N GLU A 281 -16.66 -9.32 -7.67
CA GLU A 281 -16.28 -9.49 -9.07
C GLU A 281 -14.77 -9.54 -9.18
N ARG A 282 -14.26 -10.54 -9.89
CA ARG A 282 -12.84 -10.71 -10.16
C ARG A 282 -12.60 -10.66 -11.66
N PHE A 283 -11.61 -9.89 -12.05
CA PHE A 283 -11.17 -9.80 -13.44
C PHE A 283 -9.66 -10.04 -13.54
N GLU A 284 -9.26 -10.78 -14.55
CA GLU A 284 -7.88 -11.11 -14.85
C GLU A 284 -7.64 -10.90 -16.35
N ILE A 285 -6.50 -10.30 -16.69
CA ILE A 285 -6.04 -10.19 -18.07
C ILE A 285 -4.54 -10.24 -18.14
N SER A 286 -4.03 -10.81 -19.24
CA SER A 286 -2.60 -10.83 -19.55
C SER A 286 -2.34 -10.18 -20.90
N ALA A 287 -1.27 -9.40 -20.98
CA ALA A 287 -0.76 -8.84 -22.22
C ALA A 287 0.77 -8.82 -22.22
N PRO A 288 1.42 -9.08 -23.36
CA PRO A 288 2.88 -8.95 -23.45
C PRO A 288 3.27 -7.47 -23.42
N LEU A 289 4.34 -7.15 -22.70
CA LEU A 289 5.01 -5.85 -22.79
C LEU A 289 5.89 -5.83 -24.04
N SER A 290 5.83 -4.74 -24.81
CA SER A 290 6.61 -4.59 -26.04
C SER A 290 8.09 -4.38 -25.77
N ASP A 291 8.42 -3.81 -24.61
CA ASP A 291 9.78 -3.47 -24.19
C ASP A 291 10.14 -4.09 -22.83
N ALA A 292 11.42 -4.01 -22.48
CA ALA A 292 11.89 -4.38 -21.15
C ALA A 292 11.16 -3.58 -20.05
N ALA A 293 10.97 -4.21 -18.89
CA ALA A 293 10.33 -3.56 -17.74
C ALA A 293 11.07 -2.26 -17.36
N GLY A 294 10.28 -1.22 -17.04
CA GLY A 294 10.78 0.09 -16.58
C GLY A 294 11.00 1.12 -17.70
N THR A 295 10.85 0.75 -18.98
CA THR A 295 10.85 1.73 -20.08
C THR A 295 9.54 2.53 -20.11
N SER A 296 9.55 3.70 -20.75
CA SER A 296 8.33 4.51 -20.90
C SER A 296 7.17 3.75 -21.57
N ASN A 297 7.50 2.90 -22.57
CA ASN A 297 6.50 2.08 -23.24
C ASN A 297 5.91 1.03 -22.31
N SER A 298 6.74 0.25 -21.63
CA SER A 298 6.27 -0.77 -20.69
C SER A 298 5.44 -0.19 -19.54
N LEU A 299 5.78 1.00 -19.05
CA LEU A 299 5.00 1.71 -18.02
C LEU A 299 3.65 2.17 -18.58
N SER A 300 3.60 2.68 -19.82
CA SER A 300 2.37 3.07 -20.50
C SER A 300 1.44 1.87 -20.70
N GLU A 301 1.98 0.74 -21.18
CA GLU A 301 1.25 -0.51 -21.39
C GLU A 301 0.71 -1.08 -20.07
N ALA A 302 1.51 -1.08 -19.02
CA ALA A 302 1.10 -1.50 -17.67
C ALA A 302 -0.05 -0.63 -17.13
N HIS A 303 0.05 0.69 -17.29
CA HIS A 303 -1.02 1.61 -16.91
C HIS A 303 -2.30 1.36 -17.72
N GLN A 304 -2.19 1.18 -19.03
CA GLN A 304 -3.36 0.88 -19.90
C GLN A 304 -4.02 -0.43 -19.51
N LEU A 305 -3.23 -1.47 -19.21
CA LEU A 305 -3.76 -2.78 -18.79
C LEU A 305 -4.52 -2.67 -17.47
N GLY A 306 -3.94 -1.98 -16.48
CA GLY A 306 -4.61 -1.74 -15.19
C GLY A 306 -5.90 -0.91 -15.33
N THR A 307 -5.87 0.12 -16.19
CA THR A 307 -7.06 0.93 -16.50
C THR A 307 -8.16 0.10 -17.19
N TYR A 308 -7.77 -0.80 -18.09
CA TYR A 308 -8.71 -1.72 -18.73
C TYR A 308 -9.37 -2.64 -17.70
N VAL A 309 -8.61 -3.24 -16.79
CA VAL A 309 -9.14 -4.08 -15.69
C VAL A 309 -10.15 -3.30 -14.84
N ALA A 310 -9.81 -2.07 -14.45
CA ALA A 310 -10.74 -1.22 -13.71
C ALA A 310 -12.04 -0.96 -14.49
N THR A 311 -11.93 -0.68 -15.79
CA THR A 311 -13.09 -0.44 -16.66
C THR A 311 -14.01 -1.67 -16.72
N GLN A 312 -13.44 -2.89 -16.80
CA GLN A 312 -14.21 -4.11 -16.80
C GLN A 312 -14.96 -4.32 -15.48
N LEU A 313 -14.25 -4.15 -14.33
CA LEU A 313 -14.86 -4.25 -13.00
C LEU A 313 -15.99 -3.23 -12.82
N MET A 314 -15.77 -1.98 -13.19
CA MET A 314 -16.76 -0.91 -13.03
C MET A 314 -17.92 -1.01 -14.02
N GLY A 315 -17.78 -1.79 -15.11
CA GLY A 315 -18.83 -2.12 -16.07
C GLY A 315 -19.85 -3.15 -15.56
N THR A 316 -19.51 -3.93 -14.52
CA THR A 316 -20.41 -4.93 -13.92
C THR A 316 -21.54 -4.27 -13.11
N GLU A 317 -22.58 -5.03 -12.77
CA GLU A 317 -23.65 -4.52 -11.91
C GLU A 317 -23.13 -4.15 -10.50
N LEU A 318 -22.21 -4.93 -9.97
CA LEU A 318 -21.52 -4.60 -8.71
C LEU A 318 -20.74 -3.29 -8.85
N GLY A 319 -19.94 -3.15 -9.92
CA GLY A 319 -19.16 -1.95 -10.18
C GLY A 319 -20.00 -0.68 -10.27
N LYS A 320 -21.14 -0.75 -10.94
CA LYS A 320 -22.09 0.38 -11.04
C LYS A 320 -22.65 0.80 -9.69
N ARG A 321 -22.98 -0.17 -8.79
CA ARG A 321 -23.42 0.15 -7.42
C ARG A 321 -22.32 0.80 -6.62
N VAL A 322 -21.12 0.26 -6.65
CA VAL A 322 -19.94 0.85 -5.96
C VAL A 322 -19.64 2.25 -6.50
N ALA A 323 -19.75 2.48 -7.82
CA ALA A 323 -19.59 3.81 -8.40
C ALA A 323 -20.59 4.83 -7.86
N ALA A 324 -21.85 4.42 -7.71
CA ALA A 324 -22.90 5.29 -7.16
C ALA A 324 -22.63 5.66 -5.69
N GLU A 325 -22.14 4.71 -4.89
CA GLU A 325 -21.76 4.98 -3.49
C GLU A 325 -20.55 5.91 -3.38
N ILE A 326 -19.50 5.68 -4.18
CA ILE A 326 -18.33 6.56 -4.24
C ILE A 326 -18.75 8.00 -4.61
N ALA A 327 -19.67 8.14 -5.56
CA ALA A 327 -20.20 9.44 -5.95
C ALA A 327 -20.98 10.11 -4.81
N ALA A 328 -21.80 9.34 -4.08
CA ALA A 328 -22.55 9.83 -2.93
C ALA A 328 -21.62 10.27 -1.77
N GLU A 329 -20.56 9.48 -1.48
CA GLU A 329 -19.56 9.85 -0.47
C GLU A 329 -18.84 11.16 -0.82
N ARG A 330 -18.49 11.37 -2.07
CA ARG A 330 -17.82 12.60 -2.53
C ARG A 330 -18.75 13.81 -2.51
N GLY A 331 -20.01 13.65 -2.90
CA GLY A 331 -21.01 14.73 -2.85
C GLY A 331 -21.48 15.09 -1.44
N ALA A 332 -21.17 14.28 -0.43
CA ALA A 332 -21.44 14.60 0.97
C ALA A 332 -20.29 15.38 1.66
N VAL A 333 -19.15 15.56 0.96
CA VAL A 333 -17.95 16.24 1.48
C VAL A 333 -17.84 17.68 0.94
N ASP A 334 -18.56 18.01 -0.14
CA ASP A 334 -18.71 19.37 -0.71
C ASP A 334 -19.89 20.12 -0.01
#